data_9340a598ea14dc5d655e8e6c923b603a
#
_entry.id   9340a598ea14dc5d655e8e6c923b603a
#
_cell.length_a   1.000
_cell.length_b   1.000
_cell.length_c   1.000
_cell.angle_alpha   90.00
_cell.angle_beta   90.00
_cell.angle_gamma   90.00
#
_symmetry.space_group_name_H-M   'P 1'
#
loop_
_entity.id
_entity.type
_entity.pdbx_description
1 polymer ?
#
loop_
_entity_poly.entity_id
_entity_poly.type
_entity_poly.pdbx_seq_one_letter_code
_entity_poly.pdbx_strand_id
1 'polypeptide(L)'
;VDTKPYYVPQIFGQYNHLTVAQALRIENKVNALKEILNGNVTEENYTFLDDDWTIEDRCNNALDYWQLKDLDLSKKMETLSGGQKTKVFLAGIYIHEPELVLLDEPSNHLDISGRQLLYDFIQSTQSTLIAVSHDRKLLNLLNTVCELSKRGITVYGGNYDFYTEQKQIESNALNQELQSKEKALRKAKEKERETLERQQKLDSRGKKKRKQHIKNEKCSH
;
A
#
# COMPACT_ATOMS: atom_id res chain seq x y z
N VAL A 1 -2.30 -22.25 4.74
CA VAL A 1 -2.26 -22.26 3.28
C VAL A 1 -0.79 -22.28 2.89
N ASP A 2 -0.31 -23.43 2.36
CA ASP A 2 1.11 -23.62 1.95
C ASP A 2 1.36 -23.09 0.52
N THR A 3 0.70 -22.02 0.13
CA THR A 3 0.79 -21.48 -1.22
C THR A 3 1.94 -20.48 -1.28
N LYS A 4 2.93 -20.74 -2.16
CA LYS A 4 3.99 -19.77 -2.43
C LYS A 4 3.41 -18.57 -3.21
N PRO A 5 3.46 -17.35 -2.66
CA PRO A 5 2.98 -16.18 -3.37
C PRO A 5 3.90 -15.86 -4.55
N TYR A 6 3.32 -15.41 -5.66
CA TYR A 6 4.06 -14.79 -6.75
C TYR A 6 4.19 -13.30 -6.48
N TYR A 7 5.42 -12.78 -6.48
CA TYR A 7 5.71 -11.40 -6.14
C TYR A 7 6.18 -10.60 -7.36
N VAL A 8 5.50 -9.49 -7.62
CA VAL A 8 5.88 -8.48 -8.62
C VAL A 8 6.49 -7.30 -7.86
N PRO A 9 7.82 -7.10 -7.95
CA PRO A 9 8.53 -6.09 -7.17
C PRO A 9 8.42 -4.69 -7.77
N GLN A 10 8.47 -3.66 -6.91
CA GLN A 10 8.64 -2.27 -7.32
C GLN A 10 10.06 -2.00 -7.85
N ILE A 11 11.09 -2.57 -7.20
CA ILE A 11 12.49 -2.31 -7.47
C ILE A 11 13.12 -3.54 -8.12
N PHE A 12 13.77 -3.35 -9.28
CA PHE A 12 14.33 -4.42 -10.11
C PHE A 12 15.85 -4.59 -9.98
N GLY A 13 16.54 -3.78 -9.19
CA GLY A 13 18.00 -3.78 -9.10
C GLY A 13 18.62 -5.16 -8.81
N GLN A 14 18.00 -5.92 -7.93
CA GLN A 14 18.42 -7.28 -7.57
C GLN A 14 18.29 -8.31 -8.69
N TYR A 15 17.49 -8.03 -9.73
CA TYR A 15 17.26 -8.93 -10.87
C TYR A 15 18.08 -8.54 -12.11
N ASN A 16 18.78 -7.41 -12.10
CA ASN A 16 19.45 -6.86 -13.27
C ASN A 16 20.48 -7.82 -13.91
N HIS A 17 21.17 -8.63 -13.10
CA HIS A 17 22.16 -9.59 -13.55
C HIS A 17 21.56 -10.86 -14.17
N LEU A 18 20.27 -11.12 -13.96
CA LEU A 18 19.58 -12.29 -14.45
C LEU A 18 19.14 -12.12 -15.90
N THR A 19 18.98 -13.24 -16.62
CA THR A 19 18.24 -13.27 -17.87
C THR A 19 16.74 -13.15 -17.63
N VAL A 20 15.95 -12.87 -18.67
CA VAL A 20 14.48 -12.87 -18.59
C VAL A 20 13.98 -14.25 -18.14
N ALA A 21 14.52 -15.33 -18.70
CA ALA A 21 14.16 -16.70 -18.32
C ALA A 21 14.46 -17.00 -16.85
N GLN A 22 15.60 -16.52 -16.33
CA GLN A 22 15.98 -16.65 -14.92
C GLN A 22 15.07 -15.84 -14.00
N ALA A 23 14.77 -14.60 -14.38
CA ALA A 23 13.88 -13.72 -13.61
C ALA A 23 12.46 -14.31 -13.51
N LEU A 24 12.00 -14.92 -14.59
CA LEU A 24 10.72 -15.64 -14.65
C LEU A 24 10.78 -17.05 -14.02
N ARG A 25 11.97 -17.54 -13.63
CA ARG A 25 12.17 -18.91 -13.06
C ARG A 25 11.73 -20.04 -13.98
N ILE A 26 11.91 -19.85 -15.29
CA ILE A 26 11.53 -20.82 -16.32
C ILE A 26 12.73 -21.39 -17.09
N GLU A 27 13.94 -20.89 -16.82
CA GLU A 27 15.15 -21.23 -17.59
C GLU A 27 15.37 -22.74 -17.70
N ASN A 28 15.30 -23.47 -16.58
CA ASN A 28 15.50 -24.91 -16.56
C ASN A 28 14.46 -25.64 -17.40
N LYS A 29 13.17 -25.27 -17.32
CA LYS A 29 12.09 -25.87 -18.09
C LYS A 29 12.26 -25.63 -19.60
N VAL A 30 12.55 -24.37 -19.98
CA VAL A 30 12.73 -23.98 -21.38
C VAL A 30 13.97 -24.68 -21.99
N ASN A 31 15.07 -24.73 -21.24
CA ASN A 31 16.27 -25.42 -21.69
C ASN A 31 16.05 -26.93 -21.83
N ALA A 32 15.39 -27.56 -20.82
CA ALA A 32 15.07 -28.98 -20.87
C ALA A 32 14.18 -29.32 -22.08
N LEU A 33 13.16 -28.52 -22.35
CA LEU A 33 12.30 -28.70 -23.54
C LEU A 33 13.13 -28.65 -24.83
N LYS A 34 14.00 -27.65 -24.98
CA LYS A 34 14.89 -27.50 -26.16
C LYS A 34 15.83 -28.68 -26.31
N GLU A 35 16.46 -29.14 -25.22
CA GLU A 35 17.35 -30.31 -25.23
C GLU A 35 16.61 -31.59 -25.67
N ILE A 36 15.42 -31.83 -25.12
CA ILE A 36 14.60 -32.97 -25.50
C ILE A 36 14.21 -32.93 -26.98
N LEU A 37 13.77 -31.77 -27.47
CA LEU A 37 13.42 -31.58 -28.89
C LEU A 37 14.61 -31.75 -29.83
N ASN A 38 15.83 -31.45 -29.36
CA ASN A 38 17.09 -31.70 -30.10
C ASN A 38 17.58 -33.18 -30.01
N GLY A 39 16.83 -34.05 -29.36
CA GLY A 39 17.16 -35.49 -29.24
C GLY A 39 17.99 -35.83 -27.99
N ASN A 40 18.30 -34.90 -27.12
CA ASN A 40 18.99 -35.13 -25.84
C ASN A 40 17.96 -35.53 -24.75
N VAL A 41 17.54 -36.78 -24.82
CA VAL A 41 16.47 -37.38 -23.98
C VAL A 41 17.10 -37.97 -22.73
N THR A 42 17.29 -37.18 -21.67
CA THR A 42 17.82 -37.63 -20.38
C THR A 42 16.75 -37.57 -19.28
N GLU A 43 16.93 -38.36 -18.22
CA GLU A 43 16.05 -38.35 -17.05
C GLU A 43 16.06 -36.97 -16.36
N GLU A 44 17.21 -36.30 -16.37
CA GLU A 44 17.39 -34.94 -15.81
C GLU A 44 16.54 -33.91 -16.56
N ASN A 45 16.53 -33.95 -17.90
CA ASN A 45 15.71 -33.04 -18.72
C ASN A 45 14.22 -33.28 -18.50
N TYR A 46 13.77 -34.54 -18.38
CA TYR A 46 12.38 -34.82 -18.02
C TYR A 46 12.01 -34.30 -16.63
N THR A 47 12.90 -34.47 -15.68
CA THR A 47 12.71 -33.94 -14.31
C THR A 47 12.59 -32.41 -14.30
N PHE A 48 13.44 -31.69 -15.04
CA PHE A 48 13.36 -30.24 -15.15
C PHE A 48 12.14 -29.77 -15.91
N LEU A 49 11.71 -30.47 -16.95
CA LEU A 49 10.52 -30.12 -17.72
C LEU A 49 9.25 -30.30 -16.89
N ASP A 50 9.20 -31.35 -16.04
CA ASP A 50 8.09 -31.61 -15.12
C ASP A 50 6.73 -31.67 -15.87
N ASP A 51 6.70 -32.43 -16.98
CA ASP A 51 5.57 -32.57 -17.90
C ASP A 51 5.01 -31.27 -18.50
N ASP A 52 5.73 -30.18 -18.38
CA ASP A 52 5.30 -28.85 -18.83
C ASP A 52 5.68 -28.58 -20.30
N TRP A 53 5.14 -29.41 -21.22
CA TRP A 53 5.41 -29.34 -22.65
C TRP A 53 4.96 -28.06 -23.32
N THR A 54 4.08 -27.29 -22.71
CA THR A 54 3.53 -26.03 -23.23
C THR A 54 4.21 -24.80 -22.72
N ILE A 55 5.28 -24.93 -21.95
CA ILE A 55 5.96 -23.80 -21.29
C ILE A 55 6.39 -22.69 -22.28
N GLU A 56 6.88 -23.06 -23.49
CA GLU A 56 7.30 -22.08 -24.48
C GLU A 56 6.12 -21.31 -25.06
N ASP A 57 5.06 -22.00 -25.43
CA ASP A 57 3.81 -21.36 -25.93
C ASP A 57 3.17 -20.47 -24.88
N ARG A 58 3.15 -20.91 -23.62
CA ARG A 58 2.62 -20.16 -22.51
C ARG A 58 3.44 -18.89 -22.24
N CYS A 59 4.77 -18.99 -22.33
CA CYS A 59 5.66 -17.81 -22.22
C CYS A 59 5.42 -16.81 -23.36
N ASN A 60 5.35 -17.29 -24.60
CA ASN A 60 5.11 -16.44 -25.77
C ASN A 60 3.75 -15.72 -25.65
N ASN A 61 2.70 -16.44 -25.33
CA ASN A 61 1.36 -15.86 -25.13
C ASN A 61 1.33 -14.83 -24.01
N ALA A 62 1.99 -15.10 -22.87
CA ALA A 62 2.09 -14.19 -21.75
C ALA A 62 2.86 -12.91 -22.13
N LEU A 63 3.98 -13.04 -22.81
CA LEU A 63 4.77 -11.89 -23.25
C LEU A 63 4.03 -11.07 -24.31
N ASP A 64 3.33 -11.72 -25.25
CA ASP A 64 2.50 -11.04 -26.25
C ASP A 64 1.36 -10.25 -25.61
N TYR A 65 0.67 -10.82 -24.63
CA TYR A 65 -0.36 -10.11 -23.87
C TYR A 65 0.17 -8.80 -23.26
N TRP A 66 1.38 -8.84 -22.69
CA TRP A 66 2.03 -7.67 -22.10
C TRP A 66 2.78 -6.79 -23.11
N GLN A 67 2.55 -6.98 -24.42
CA GLN A 67 3.18 -6.19 -25.49
C GLN A 67 4.72 -6.29 -25.49
N LEU A 68 5.24 -7.46 -25.16
CA LEU A 68 6.67 -7.79 -25.20
C LEU A 68 6.95 -8.84 -26.29
N LYS A 69 6.25 -8.72 -27.42
CA LYS A 69 6.43 -9.63 -28.56
C LYS A 69 7.90 -9.69 -28.95
N ASP A 70 8.37 -10.88 -29.30
CA ASP A 70 9.73 -11.16 -29.72
C ASP A 70 10.81 -10.83 -28.66
N LEU A 71 10.45 -10.70 -27.38
CA LEU A 71 11.44 -10.54 -26.32
C LEU A 71 12.25 -11.83 -26.14
N ASP A 72 13.54 -11.76 -26.43
CA ASP A 72 14.47 -12.87 -26.23
C ASP A 72 14.63 -13.20 -24.73
N LEU A 73 14.30 -14.41 -24.33
CA LEU A 73 14.38 -14.91 -22.96
C LEU A 73 15.82 -14.96 -22.42
N SER A 74 16.83 -15.02 -23.31
CA SER A 74 18.25 -14.97 -22.94
C SER A 74 18.76 -13.55 -22.62
N LYS A 75 17.97 -12.53 -22.94
CA LYS A 75 18.33 -11.13 -22.73
C LYS A 75 18.43 -10.82 -21.24
N LYS A 76 19.44 -10.02 -20.85
CA LYS A 76 19.57 -9.62 -19.45
C LYS A 76 18.55 -8.57 -19.05
N MET A 77 18.01 -8.68 -17.84
CA MET A 77 17.06 -7.73 -17.28
C MET A 77 17.58 -6.30 -17.23
N GLU A 78 18.88 -6.09 -17.04
CA GLU A 78 19.48 -4.75 -17.02
C GLU A 78 19.31 -3.97 -18.34
N THR A 79 19.15 -4.68 -19.47
CA THR A 79 18.96 -4.06 -20.79
C THR A 79 17.54 -3.58 -21.06
N LEU A 80 16.59 -3.95 -20.18
CA LEU A 80 15.18 -3.61 -20.30
C LEU A 80 14.87 -2.28 -19.59
N SER A 81 13.93 -1.52 -20.15
CA SER A 81 13.37 -0.36 -19.45
C SER A 81 12.58 -0.78 -18.20
N GLY A 82 12.34 0.15 -17.28
CA GLY A 82 11.53 -0.13 -16.08
C GLY A 82 10.16 -0.71 -16.41
N GLY A 83 9.47 -0.14 -17.40
CA GLY A 83 8.17 -0.64 -17.85
C GLY A 83 8.23 -2.05 -18.45
N GLN A 84 9.28 -2.36 -19.23
CA GLN A 84 9.47 -3.71 -19.75
C GLN A 84 9.74 -4.72 -18.62
N LYS A 85 10.55 -4.35 -17.61
CA LYS A 85 10.78 -5.19 -16.42
C LYS A 85 9.49 -5.49 -15.67
N THR A 86 8.65 -4.48 -15.44
CA THR A 86 7.35 -4.67 -14.83
C THR A 86 6.49 -5.63 -15.65
N LYS A 87 6.39 -5.42 -16.97
CA LYS A 87 5.63 -6.29 -17.88
C LYS A 87 6.15 -7.74 -17.88
N VAL A 88 7.47 -7.96 -17.78
CA VAL A 88 8.06 -9.32 -17.64
C VAL A 88 7.55 -9.99 -16.36
N PHE A 89 7.62 -9.33 -15.21
CA PHE A 89 7.12 -9.92 -13.96
C PHE A 89 5.61 -10.15 -13.98
N LEU A 90 4.84 -9.26 -14.60
CA LEU A 90 3.40 -9.46 -14.78
C LEU A 90 3.09 -10.64 -15.72
N ALA A 91 3.89 -10.85 -16.78
CA ALA A 91 3.78 -12.03 -17.64
C ALA A 91 4.01 -13.33 -16.86
N GLY A 92 4.89 -13.33 -15.87
CA GLY A 92 5.12 -14.48 -15.00
C GLY A 92 3.88 -14.94 -14.24
N ILE A 93 2.89 -14.08 -14.01
CA ILE A 93 1.62 -14.48 -13.38
C ILE A 93 0.84 -15.41 -14.33
N TYR A 94 0.80 -15.11 -15.63
CA TYR A 94 0.16 -15.97 -16.63
C TYR A 94 0.92 -17.28 -16.86
N ILE A 95 2.25 -17.25 -16.69
CA ILE A 95 3.09 -18.44 -16.87
C ILE A 95 2.92 -19.42 -15.71
N HIS A 96 2.85 -18.92 -14.47
CA HIS A 96 2.83 -19.74 -13.26
C HIS A 96 1.45 -19.98 -12.67
N GLU A 97 0.44 -19.21 -13.06
CA GLU A 97 -0.95 -19.28 -12.59
C GLU A 97 -1.05 -19.42 -11.05
N PRO A 98 -0.39 -18.53 -10.27
CA PRO A 98 -0.34 -18.66 -8.82
C PRO A 98 -1.72 -18.37 -8.19
N GLU A 99 -2.02 -19.04 -7.08
CA GLU A 99 -3.24 -18.77 -6.29
C GLU A 99 -3.18 -17.41 -5.57
N LEU A 100 -1.97 -16.95 -5.21
CA LEU A 100 -1.72 -15.69 -4.50
C LEU A 100 -0.69 -14.83 -5.22
N VAL A 101 -1.06 -13.61 -5.52
CA VAL A 101 -0.21 -12.61 -6.18
C VAL A 101 -0.03 -11.40 -5.28
N LEU A 102 1.23 -10.99 -5.11
CA LEU A 102 1.62 -9.76 -4.40
C LEU A 102 2.14 -8.75 -5.42
N LEU A 103 1.49 -7.60 -5.51
CA LEU A 103 1.84 -6.51 -6.42
C LEU A 103 2.35 -5.31 -5.61
N ASP A 104 3.59 -4.90 -5.86
CA ASP A 104 4.21 -3.77 -5.18
C ASP A 104 4.40 -2.61 -6.18
N GLU A 105 3.53 -1.60 -6.11
CA GLU A 105 3.47 -0.44 -6.99
C GLU A 105 3.54 -0.80 -8.50
N PRO A 106 2.71 -1.75 -8.98
CA PRO A 106 2.85 -2.31 -10.33
C PRO A 106 2.56 -1.32 -11.46
N SER A 107 1.91 -0.19 -11.17
CA SER A 107 1.58 0.84 -12.16
C SER A 107 2.68 1.88 -12.39
N ASN A 108 3.72 1.95 -11.52
CA ASN A 108 4.66 3.08 -11.50
C ASN A 108 5.48 3.25 -12.80
N HIS A 109 5.88 2.17 -13.44
CA HIS A 109 6.72 2.20 -14.64
C HIS A 109 5.94 1.94 -15.94
N LEU A 110 4.63 1.69 -15.83
CA LEU A 110 3.80 1.39 -16.99
C LEU A 110 3.33 2.66 -17.69
N ASP A 111 3.34 2.62 -19.01
CA ASP A 111 2.67 3.58 -19.87
C ASP A 111 1.13 3.42 -19.79
N ILE A 112 0.40 4.27 -20.47
CA ILE A 112 -1.08 4.27 -20.43
C ILE A 112 -1.62 2.91 -20.91
N SER A 113 -1.04 2.33 -21.97
CA SER A 113 -1.49 1.04 -22.50
C SER A 113 -1.17 -0.10 -21.55
N GLY A 114 0.01 -0.11 -20.94
CA GLY A 114 0.39 -1.09 -19.94
C GLY A 114 -0.44 -1.03 -18.66
N ARG A 115 -0.83 0.18 -18.22
CA ARG A 115 -1.76 0.33 -17.09
C ARG A 115 -3.14 -0.22 -17.42
N GLN A 116 -3.64 0.01 -18.64
CA GLN A 116 -4.93 -0.56 -19.03
C GLN A 116 -4.89 -2.08 -19.01
N LEU A 117 -3.85 -2.71 -19.54
CA LEU A 117 -3.66 -4.16 -19.46
C LEU A 117 -3.61 -4.67 -18.01
N LEU A 118 -2.96 -3.91 -17.10
CA LEU A 118 -2.95 -4.25 -15.68
C LEU A 118 -4.35 -4.20 -15.06
N TYR A 119 -5.14 -3.19 -15.39
CA TYR A 119 -6.52 -3.10 -14.90
C TYR A 119 -7.40 -4.23 -15.42
N ASP A 120 -7.28 -4.56 -16.71
CA ASP A 120 -8.02 -5.66 -17.34
C ASP A 120 -7.62 -7.01 -16.70
N PHE A 121 -6.34 -7.20 -16.42
CA PHE A 121 -5.84 -8.36 -15.67
C PHE A 121 -6.45 -8.45 -14.27
N ILE A 122 -6.44 -7.36 -13.49
CA ILE A 122 -6.98 -7.34 -12.13
C ILE A 122 -8.47 -7.69 -12.12
N GLN A 123 -9.24 -7.26 -13.13
CA GLN A 123 -10.67 -7.55 -13.23
C GLN A 123 -10.97 -8.99 -13.66
N SER A 124 -10.07 -9.63 -14.42
CA SER A 124 -10.30 -10.95 -14.98
C SER A 124 -9.67 -12.11 -14.21
N THR A 125 -8.67 -11.82 -13.36
CA THR A 125 -7.94 -12.86 -12.65
C THR A 125 -8.79 -13.58 -11.60
N GLN A 126 -8.54 -14.88 -11.43
CA GLN A 126 -9.11 -15.69 -10.35
C GLN A 126 -8.16 -15.81 -9.14
N SER A 127 -6.94 -15.31 -9.26
CA SER A 127 -5.96 -15.32 -8.17
C SER A 127 -6.37 -14.37 -7.05
N THR A 128 -6.02 -14.70 -5.82
CA THR A 128 -6.09 -13.76 -4.71
C THR A 128 -5.02 -12.69 -4.90
N LEU A 129 -5.42 -11.41 -4.95
CA LEU A 129 -4.51 -10.29 -5.14
C LEU A 129 -4.32 -9.49 -3.85
N ILE A 130 -3.06 -9.19 -3.52
CA ILE A 130 -2.71 -8.16 -2.55
C ILE A 130 -1.86 -7.13 -3.28
N ALA A 131 -2.34 -5.89 -3.37
CA ALA A 131 -1.66 -4.81 -4.06
C ALA A 131 -1.33 -3.65 -3.12
N VAL A 132 -0.08 -3.21 -3.14
CA VAL A 132 0.33 -1.93 -2.58
C VAL A 132 0.41 -0.95 -3.73
N SER A 133 -0.36 0.14 -3.68
CA SER A 133 -0.38 1.12 -4.77
C SER A 133 -0.85 2.49 -4.32
N HIS A 134 -0.40 3.54 -5.04
CA HIS A 134 -0.94 4.89 -4.99
C HIS A 134 -1.88 5.19 -6.17
N ASP A 135 -2.07 4.25 -7.07
CA ASP A 135 -2.98 4.36 -8.21
C ASP A 135 -4.42 4.15 -7.77
N ARG A 136 -5.17 5.25 -7.66
CA ARG A 136 -6.57 5.23 -7.22
C ARG A 136 -7.47 4.41 -8.14
N LYS A 137 -7.18 4.40 -9.45
CA LYS A 137 -7.97 3.62 -10.41
C LYS A 137 -7.77 2.14 -10.17
N LEU A 138 -6.52 1.70 -9.94
CA LEU A 138 -6.21 0.33 -9.55
C LEU A 138 -6.90 -0.05 -8.23
N LEU A 139 -6.77 0.78 -7.19
CA LEU A 139 -7.35 0.51 -5.87
C LEU A 139 -8.89 0.45 -5.90
N ASN A 140 -9.54 1.16 -6.82
CA ASN A 140 -10.98 1.09 -7.01
C ASN A 140 -11.47 -0.20 -7.71
N LEU A 141 -10.57 -0.97 -8.31
CA LEU A 141 -10.90 -2.30 -8.86
C LEU A 141 -10.94 -3.39 -7.80
N LEU A 142 -10.41 -3.11 -6.60
CA LEU A 142 -10.33 -4.06 -5.49
C LEU A 142 -11.50 -3.87 -4.52
N ASN A 143 -11.91 -4.97 -3.87
CA ASN A 143 -13.09 -4.99 -3.00
C ASN A 143 -12.79 -4.70 -1.53
N THR A 144 -11.52 -4.57 -1.17
CA THR A 144 -11.08 -4.38 0.22
C THR A 144 -9.85 -3.50 0.24
N VAL A 145 -9.85 -2.50 1.11
CA VAL A 145 -8.69 -1.63 1.36
C VAL A 145 -8.17 -1.88 2.77
N CYS A 146 -6.86 -2.09 2.89
CA CYS A 146 -6.19 -2.23 4.17
C CYS A 146 -5.30 -1.01 4.42
N GLU A 147 -5.57 -0.26 5.47
CA GLU A 147 -4.72 0.85 5.91
C GLU A 147 -3.68 0.36 6.92
N LEU A 148 -2.40 0.49 6.58
CA LEU A 148 -1.30 0.20 7.50
C LEU A 148 -0.91 1.47 8.27
N SER A 149 -0.99 1.42 9.59
CA SER A 149 -0.66 2.53 10.48
C SER A 149 0.28 2.08 11.61
N LYS A 150 0.75 3.03 12.43
CA LYS A 150 1.51 2.70 13.66
C LYS A 150 0.71 1.89 14.68
N ARG A 151 -0.62 1.84 14.56
CA ARG A 151 -1.52 1.09 15.45
C ARG A 151 -1.84 -0.31 14.93
N GLY A 152 -1.37 -0.67 13.73
CA GLY A 152 -1.64 -1.92 13.06
C GLY A 152 -2.38 -1.74 11.73
N ILE A 153 -3.05 -2.78 11.29
CA ILE A 153 -3.80 -2.84 10.04
C ILE A 153 -5.29 -2.63 10.36
N THR A 154 -5.90 -1.68 9.66
CA THR A 154 -7.36 -1.47 9.67
C THR A 154 -7.91 -1.88 8.32
N VAL A 155 -8.94 -2.73 8.31
CA VAL A 155 -9.57 -3.26 7.09
C VAL A 155 -10.88 -2.53 6.82
N TYR A 156 -11.04 -2.02 5.60
CA TYR A 156 -12.25 -1.39 5.09
C TYR A 156 -12.86 -2.29 4.02
N GLY A 157 -14.10 -2.75 4.24
CA GLY A 157 -14.82 -3.64 3.33
C GLY A 157 -15.44 -2.87 2.17
N GLY A 158 -14.62 -2.44 1.23
CA GLY A 158 -15.04 -1.69 0.05
C GLY A 158 -13.83 -1.23 -0.77
N ASN A 159 -14.09 -0.59 -1.91
CA ASN A 159 -13.06 -0.04 -2.78
C ASN A 159 -12.43 1.24 -2.20
N TYR A 160 -11.52 1.86 -2.95
CA TYR A 160 -10.82 3.06 -2.49
C TYR A 160 -11.75 4.26 -2.27
N ASP A 161 -12.80 4.43 -3.07
CA ASP A 161 -13.76 5.52 -2.90
C ASP A 161 -14.54 5.36 -1.58
N PHE A 162 -14.98 4.15 -1.27
CA PHE A 162 -15.59 3.84 0.03
C PHE A 162 -14.63 4.12 1.19
N TYR A 163 -13.37 3.70 1.09
CA TYR A 163 -12.35 4.00 2.09
C TYR A 163 -12.19 5.50 2.33
N THR A 164 -12.10 6.30 1.26
CA THR A 164 -11.94 7.76 1.37
C THR A 164 -13.14 8.43 2.02
N GLU A 165 -14.36 7.97 1.73
CA GLU A 165 -15.57 8.45 2.37
C GLU A 165 -15.58 8.16 3.87
N GLN A 166 -15.25 6.93 4.29
CA GLN A 166 -15.14 6.56 5.70
C GLN A 166 -14.10 7.41 6.43
N LYS A 167 -12.92 7.60 5.83
CA LYS A 167 -11.87 8.46 6.40
C LYS A 167 -12.31 9.91 6.55
N GLN A 168 -13.10 10.44 5.63
CA GLN A 168 -13.65 11.79 5.72
C GLN A 168 -14.64 11.91 6.89
N ILE A 169 -15.49 10.91 7.09
CA ILE A 169 -16.44 10.85 8.22
C ILE A 169 -15.68 10.81 9.56
N GLU A 170 -14.69 9.91 9.68
CA GLU A 170 -13.83 9.79 10.87
C GLU A 170 -13.12 11.11 11.19
N SER A 171 -12.53 11.76 10.17
CA SER A 171 -11.82 13.02 10.31
C SER A 171 -12.75 14.16 10.77
N ASN A 172 -13.95 14.24 10.20
CA ASN A 172 -14.95 15.24 10.57
C ASN A 172 -15.41 15.05 12.02
N ALA A 173 -15.66 13.81 12.45
CA ALA A 173 -16.06 13.49 13.83
C ALA A 173 -14.96 13.87 14.82
N LEU A 174 -13.70 13.54 14.52
CA LEU A 174 -12.55 13.91 15.34
C LEU A 174 -12.39 15.43 15.46
N ASN A 175 -12.52 16.16 14.35
CA ASN A 175 -12.45 17.62 14.34
C ASN A 175 -13.57 18.27 15.18
N GLN A 176 -14.78 17.74 15.12
CA GLN A 176 -15.89 18.22 15.96
C GLN A 176 -15.64 17.96 17.45
N GLU A 177 -15.09 16.80 17.79
CA GLU A 177 -14.72 16.48 19.18
C GLU A 177 -13.64 17.41 19.71
N LEU A 178 -12.57 17.65 18.91
CA LEU A 178 -11.51 18.60 19.26
C LEU A 178 -12.06 20.00 19.49
N GLN A 179 -12.89 20.52 18.58
CA GLN A 179 -13.50 21.85 18.73
C GLN A 179 -14.38 21.93 19.97
N SER A 180 -15.13 20.88 20.31
CA SER A 180 -15.96 20.85 21.50
C SER A 180 -15.11 20.90 22.79
N LYS A 181 -14.02 20.12 22.83
CA LYS A 181 -13.06 20.12 23.95
C LYS A 181 -12.34 21.46 24.10
N GLU A 182 -11.94 22.10 23.00
CA GLU A 182 -11.32 23.44 23.04
C GLU A 182 -12.29 24.50 23.57
N LYS A 183 -13.56 24.48 23.13
CA LYS A 183 -14.61 25.38 23.64
C LYS A 183 -14.85 25.15 25.13
N ALA A 184 -14.89 23.90 25.60
CA ALA A 184 -15.06 23.58 27.01
C ALA A 184 -13.86 24.08 27.84
N LEU A 185 -12.64 23.88 27.36
CA LEU A 185 -11.42 24.35 28.02
C LEU A 185 -11.39 25.88 28.13
N ARG A 186 -11.76 26.59 27.05
CA ARG A 186 -11.85 28.07 27.05
C ARG A 186 -12.86 28.56 28.09
N LYS A 187 -14.06 27.98 28.14
CA LYS A 187 -15.08 28.32 29.15
C LYS A 187 -14.59 28.06 30.58
N ALA A 188 -13.89 26.94 30.80
CA ALA A 188 -13.35 26.61 32.12
C ALA A 188 -12.30 27.66 32.57
N LYS A 189 -11.36 28.03 31.68
CA LYS A 189 -10.36 29.07 31.95
C LYS A 189 -10.99 30.43 32.22
N GLU A 190 -12.03 30.82 31.52
CA GLU A 190 -12.74 32.07 31.70
C GLU A 190 -13.43 32.13 33.06
N LYS A 191 -14.10 31.01 33.45
CA LYS A 191 -14.74 30.87 34.76
C LYS A 191 -13.74 30.92 35.93
N GLU A 192 -12.58 30.29 35.76
CA GLU A 192 -11.49 30.31 36.73
C GLU A 192 -10.96 31.76 36.92
N ARG A 193 -10.72 32.47 35.81
CA ARG A 193 -10.29 33.87 35.83
C ARG A 193 -11.32 34.76 36.54
N GLU A 194 -12.60 34.65 36.23
CA GLU A 194 -13.67 35.41 36.91
C GLU A 194 -13.70 35.12 38.42
N THR A 195 -13.53 33.86 38.81
CA THR A 195 -13.51 33.45 40.22
C THR A 195 -12.32 34.09 40.95
N LEU A 196 -11.15 34.06 40.31
CA LEU A 196 -9.93 34.68 40.86
C LEU A 196 -10.07 36.18 41.02
N GLU A 197 -10.63 36.86 40.02
CA GLU A 197 -10.90 38.32 40.09
C GLU A 197 -11.91 38.68 41.21
N ARG A 198 -12.96 37.85 41.40
CA ARG A 198 -13.91 38.05 42.53
C ARG A 198 -13.22 37.88 43.88
N GLN A 199 -12.36 36.90 44.01
CA GLN A 199 -11.62 36.63 45.25
C GLN A 199 -10.67 37.76 45.57
N GLN A 200 -9.92 38.28 44.61
CA GLN A 200 -9.03 39.44 44.77
C GLN A 200 -9.79 40.70 45.17
N LYS A 201 -11.00 40.95 44.61
CA LYS A 201 -11.86 42.05 44.99
C LYS A 201 -12.35 41.95 46.44
N LEU A 202 -12.70 40.73 46.88
CA LEU A 202 -13.12 40.49 48.27
C LEU A 202 -11.97 40.70 49.25
N ASP A 203 -10.79 40.19 48.96
CA ASP A 203 -9.58 40.36 49.79
C ASP A 203 -9.18 41.83 49.90
N SER A 204 -9.25 42.57 48.82
CA SER A 204 -8.93 44.02 48.82
C SER A 204 -9.94 44.83 49.64
N ARG A 205 -11.23 44.46 49.60
CA ARG A 205 -12.29 45.06 50.45
C ARG A 205 -12.07 44.74 51.93
N GLY A 206 -11.72 43.48 52.24
CA GLY A 206 -11.39 43.04 53.59
C GLY A 206 -10.19 43.81 54.19
N LYS A 207 -9.12 43.96 53.40
CA LYS A 207 -7.94 44.75 53.81
C LYS A 207 -8.28 46.24 54.05
N LYS A 208 -9.14 46.84 53.22
CA LYS A 208 -9.59 48.26 53.45
C LYS A 208 -10.39 48.42 54.73
N LYS A 209 -11.34 47.46 55.01
CA LYS A 209 -12.12 47.49 56.25
C LYS A 209 -11.27 47.33 57.50
N ARG A 210 -10.28 46.42 57.49
CA ARG A 210 -9.33 46.26 58.62
C ARG A 210 -8.47 47.56 58.86
N LYS A 211 -7.98 48.16 57.77
CA LYS A 211 -7.24 49.42 57.88
C LYS A 211 -8.11 50.56 58.47
N GLN A 212 -9.36 50.61 58.10
CA GLN A 212 -10.30 51.65 58.64
C GLN A 212 -10.67 51.41 60.10
N HIS A 213 -10.82 50.12 60.51
CA HIS A 213 -11.06 49.79 61.93
C HIS A 213 -9.87 50.15 62.80
N ILE A 214 -8.64 49.82 62.39
CA ILE A 214 -7.40 50.17 63.12
C ILE A 214 -7.20 51.70 63.21
N LYS A 215 -7.61 52.45 62.16
CA LYS A 215 -7.50 53.90 62.16
C LYS A 215 -8.51 54.54 63.13
N ASN A 216 -9.70 54.06 63.28
CA ASN A 216 -10.76 54.53 64.19
C ASN A 216 -10.39 54.24 65.66
N GLU A 217 -9.79 53.05 65.94
CA GLU A 217 -9.34 52.70 67.32
C GLU A 217 -8.17 53.68 67.79
N LYS A 218 -7.29 54.11 66.87
CA LYS A 218 -6.21 55.03 67.21
C LYS A 218 -6.64 56.48 67.37
N CYS A 219 -7.83 56.88 66.97
CA CYS A 219 -8.40 58.22 67.14
C CYS A 219 -9.27 58.35 68.37
N SER A 220 -9.51 57.27 69.14
CA SER A 220 -10.36 57.26 70.34
C SER A 220 -9.55 57.22 71.66
N HIS A 221 -8.26 57.44 71.58
CA HIS A 221 -7.33 57.61 72.69
C HIS A 221 -6.61 58.99 72.53
#